data_859656293fcc55a211bf94271ee7b7fb
#
_entry.id   859656293fcc55a211bf94271ee7b7fb
#
_cell.length_a   1.000
_cell.length_b   1.000
_cell.length_c   1.000
_cell.angle_alpha   90.00
_cell.angle_beta   90.00
_cell.angle_gamma   90.00
#
_symmetry.space_group_name_H-M   'P 1'
#
loop_
_entity.id
_entity.type
_entity.pdbx_description
1 polymer ?
#
loop_
_entity_poly.entity_id
_entity_poly.type
_entity_poly.pdbx_seq_one_letter_code
_entity_poly.pdbx_strand_id
1 'polypeptide(L)'
;MRVPVDWLQEFFDEQLPPLPELVELLNGLGLSVETVHHFAGAPDGVVIAEIESFRPIDGSDHLTAVIATYPDPSGAVQSTQVVCGAPNVGVGVTTALALPGSVLPGVPVAIGVRTVLGVESNGMLASPKELGVYETGSGIITFGPDAVVGTRLADVWPAETVIELELTPNRGDAFSILGVARDLAAKLGRSVRHPAAGLDAGDPTIDDGLIIDVRDTRGSPRFTVRLIEGVTIRPSPVWLQRRLSHLGLRPRNNVVDVTNLVTHELGQPSHAYDRRAVDDGTLIVRRAEKDERLALLNDDVITLTSEDLVIATSRGAVGLAGVMGGLHDSVESDTTDVALEVALFDPVSVRRSGTRHKLISDARTRNERGVDPNLQRLASARLTSLIVRLAGGTAHPGISETGGDIVRPAVAFRPSRVEALMGFPVDDEAQRGYLTALGCVVRAADEAEAVREGGPATAAWSVTPPSWRYDIGIEEDLVEEVGRLHGYEHVGISVPPMLFVPPLTDPTHRQLRQSLAALGLQEMISYVYTGEAELAAARVPAAHVRLASPQGIDKSVLRTSLLPGLIAAASLNRQARSLALFEVGHVFLAEEHEHLGLLVRGPRLISGWRTPTPNDFYTTKGLLESL
;
A
#
# COMPACT_ATOMS: atom_id res chain seq x y z
N MET A 1 1.55 -2.94 3.37
CA MET A 1 1.83 -3.82 2.22
C MET A 1 1.21 -5.18 2.46
N ARG A 2 0.53 -5.76 1.45
CA ARG A 2 -0.08 -7.10 1.58
C ARG A 2 0.88 -8.19 1.17
N VAL A 3 0.96 -9.25 1.98
CA VAL A 3 1.85 -10.41 1.79
C VAL A 3 1.00 -11.69 1.89
N PRO A 4 0.62 -12.31 0.75
CA PRO A 4 -0.01 -13.62 0.75
C PRO A 4 0.97 -14.68 1.28
N VAL A 5 0.51 -15.49 2.23
CA VAL A 5 1.39 -16.46 2.92
C VAL A 5 1.83 -17.58 1.98
N ASP A 6 0.95 -18.04 1.08
CA ASP A 6 1.32 -19.06 0.08
C ASP A 6 2.41 -18.54 -0.88
N TRP A 7 2.35 -17.23 -1.25
CA TRP A 7 3.37 -16.64 -2.09
C TRP A 7 4.69 -16.44 -1.35
N LEU A 8 4.66 -16.01 -0.09
CA LEU A 8 5.86 -15.92 0.74
C LEU A 8 6.51 -17.29 0.92
N GLN A 9 5.72 -18.37 1.07
CA GLN A 9 6.21 -19.75 1.16
C GLN A 9 7.01 -20.17 -0.08
N GLU A 10 6.72 -19.66 -1.27
CA GLU A 10 7.46 -20.00 -2.51
C GLU A 10 8.94 -19.56 -2.48
N PHE A 11 9.30 -18.64 -1.58
CA PHE A 11 10.67 -18.17 -1.38
C PHE A 11 11.49 -19.05 -0.43
N PHE A 12 10.90 -20.10 0.13
CA PHE A 12 11.54 -21.01 1.09
C PHE A 12 11.35 -22.46 0.64
N ASP A 13 12.37 -23.28 0.85
CA ASP A 13 12.27 -24.72 0.64
C ASP A 13 11.62 -25.42 1.85
N GLU A 14 11.87 -24.90 3.06
CA GLU A 14 11.25 -25.38 4.29
C GLU A 14 9.92 -24.69 4.55
N GLN A 15 9.02 -25.39 5.23
CA GLN A 15 7.70 -24.86 5.63
C GLN A 15 7.88 -23.63 6.54
N LEU A 16 7.16 -22.56 6.26
CA LEU A 16 7.10 -21.41 7.14
C LEU A 16 6.49 -21.78 8.51
N PRO A 17 6.86 -21.06 9.59
CA PRO A 17 6.23 -21.22 10.88
C PRO A 17 4.71 -21.06 10.82
N PRO A 18 3.96 -21.64 11.79
CA PRO A 18 2.53 -21.38 11.91
C PRO A 18 2.22 -19.88 12.01
N LEU A 19 1.05 -19.46 11.50
CA LEU A 19 0.68 -18.06 11.38
C LEU A 19 0.89 -17.21 12.65
N PRO A 20 0.54 -17.65 13.88
CA PRO A 20 0.81 -16.86 15.08
C PRO A 20 2.29 -16.58 15.30
N GLU A 21 3.14 -17.58 15.12
CA GLU A 21 4.60 -17.46 15.26
C GLU A 21 5.18 -16.59 14.13
N LEU A 22 4.69 -16.74 12.90
CA LEU A 22 5.10 -15.91 11.77
C LEU A 22 4.79 -14.42 12.02
N VAL A 23 3.63 -14.10 12.60
CA VAL A 23 3.24 -12.74 12.98
C VAL A 23 4.18 -12.19 14.07
N GLU A 24 4.52 -12.97 15.08
CA GLU A 24 5.46 -12.57 16.13
C GLU A 24 6.87 -12.31 15.57
N LEU A 25 7.35 -13.18 14.67
CA LEU A 25 8.65 -13.00 14.01
C LEU A 25 8.69 -11.73 13.17
N LEU A 26 7.66 -11.46 12.36
CA LEU A 26 7.57 -10.25 11.53
C LEU A 26 7.56 -8.98 12.41
N ASN A 27 6.76 -8.96 13.48
CA ASN A 27 6.73 -7.85 14.43
C ASN A 27 8.10 -7.65 15.11
N GLY A 28 8.76 -8.73 15.54
CA GLY A 28 10.10 -8.69 16.14
C GLY A 28 11.17 -8.18 15.18
N LEU A 29 10.99 -8.36 13.88
CA LEU A 29 11.85 -7.82 12.83
C LEU A 29 11.57 -6.35 12.48
N GLY A 30 10.58 -5.70 13.13
CA GLY A 30 10.16 -4.34 12.80
C GLY A 30 9.30 -4.24 11.54
N LEU A 31 8.81 -5.38 11.02
CA LEU A 31 7.82 -5.45 9.94
C LEU A 31 6.42 -5.57 10.58
N SER A 32 5.92 -4.46 11.11
CA SER A 32 4.69 -4.44 11.92
C SER A 32 3.50 -5.01 11.19
N VAL A 33 2.88 -6.03 11.76
CA VAL A 33 1.64 -6.62 11.23
C VAL A 33 0.45 -5.77 11.69
N GLU A 34 -0.19 -5.10 10.75
CA GLU A 34 -1.37 -4.27 10.99
C GLU A 34 -2.64 -5.12 11.05
N THR A 35 -2.81 -6.00 10.08
CA THR A 35 -4.01 -6.85 9.96
C THR A 35 -3.66 -8.18 9.30
N VAL A 36 -4.40 -9.23 9.67
CA VAL A 36 -4.40 -10.52 8.99
C VAL A 36 -5.75 -10.72 8.33
N HIS A 37 -5.76 -10.84 7.01
CA HIS A 37 -6.96 -11.10 6.22
C HIS A 37 -7.08 -12.57 5.87
N HIS A 38 -8.28 -13.12 5.98
CA HIS A 38 -8.60 -14.49 5.56
C HIS A 38 -9.58 -14.45 4.38
N PHE A 39 -9.11 -14.82 3.21
CA PHE A 39 -9.91 -14.93 1.99
C PHE A 39 -10.46 -16.37 1.90
N ALA A 40 -11.75 -16.50 1.76
CA ALA A 40 -12.41 -17.82 1.73
C ALA A 40 -12.16 -18.64 0.45
N GLY A 41 -11.55 -18.01 -0.58
CA GLY A 41 -11.45 -18.62 -1.91
C GLY A 41 -12.76 -18.51 -2.71
N ALA A 42 -12.77 -19.11 -3.88
CA ALA A 42 -13.96 -19.11 -4.73
C ALA A 42 -15.05 -20.04 -4.15
N PRO A 43 -16.34 -19.68 -4.31
CA PRO A 43 -17.45 -20.48 -3.76
C PRO A 43 -17.60 -21.82 -4.48
N ASP A 44 -18.16 -22.80 -3.75
CA ASP A 44 -18.53 -24.09 -4.31
C ASP A 44 -19.65 -23.99 -5.35
N GLY A 45 -19.69 -24.95 -6.29
CA GLY A 45 -20.70 -24.99 -7.35
C GLY A 45 -20.42 -24.06 -8.53
N VAL A 46 -19.25 -23.41 -8.55
CA VAL A 46 -18.81 -22.60 -9.68
C VAL A 46 -17.79 -23.38 -10.50
N VAL A 47 -18.01 -23.44 -11.82
CA VAL A 47 -17.12 -24.12 -12.78
C VAL A 47 -16.60 -23.12 -13.81
N ILE A 48 -15.41 -23.38 -14.32
CA ILE A 48 -14.87 -22.65 -15.49
C ILE A 48 -15.60 -23.16 -16.73
N ALA A 49 -16.26 -22.28 -17.48
CA ALA A 49 -17.01 -22.59 -18.69
C ALA A 49 -16.58 -21.71 -19.85
N GLU A 50 -16.78 -22.18 -21.07
CA GLU A 50 -16.58 -21.41 -22.30
C GLU A 50 -17.92 -20.98 -22.89
N ILE A 51 -17.99 -19.76 -23.37
CA ILE A 51 -19.17 -19.24 -24.07
C ILE A 51 -19.14 -19.72 -25.53
N GLU A 52 -20.04 -20.67 -25.84
CA GLU A 52 -20.18 -21.23 -27.20
C GLU A 52 -20.92 -20.26 -28.14
N SER A 53 -21.99 -19.65 -27.64
CA SER A 53 -22.80 -18.71 -28.42
C SER A 53 -23.61 -17.77 -27.54
N PHE A 54 -24.04 -16.66 -28.10
CA PHE A 54 -25.00 -15.76 -27.44
C PHE A 54 -25.89 -15.04 -28.47
N ARG A 55 -27.07 -14.62 -28.01
CA ARG A 55 -28.00 -13.81 -28.81
C ARG A 55 -28.70 -12.77 -27.95
N PRO A 56 -29.06 -11.58 -28.48
CA PRO A 56 -29.89 -10.61 -27.79
C PRO A 56 -31.25 -11.21 -27.41
N ILE A 57 -31.87 -10.68 -26.34
CA ILE A 57 -33.21 -11.07 -25.90
C ILE A 57 -34.18 -9.98 -26.32
N ASP A 58 -35.27 -10.38 -27.03
CA ASP A 58 -36.31 -9.46 -27.44
C ASP A 58 -36.91 -8.75 -26.22
N GLY A 59 -37.04 -7.42 -26.31
CA GLY A 59 -37.58 -6.59 -25.23
C GLY A 59 -36.53 -6.12 -24.21
N SER A 60 -35.25 -6.36 -24.45
CA SER A 60 -34.14 -5.78 -23.68
C SER A 60 -33.06 -5.24 -24.60
N ASP A 61 -32.46 -4.13 -24.20
CA ASP A 61 -31.35 -3.47 -24.88
C ASP A 61 -29.95 -3.92 -24.36
N HIS A 62 -29.93 -4.68 -23.27
CA HIS A 62 -28.68 -5.11 -22.62
C HIS A 62 -28.61 -6.59 -22.23
N LEU A 63 -29.73 -7.34 -22.26
CA LEU A 63 -29.73 -8.75 -21.90
C LEU A 63 -29.48 -9.67 -23.11
N THR A 64 -28.65 -10.68 -22.87
CA THR A 64 -28.32 -11.72 -23.85
C THR A 64 -28.64 -13.11 -23.29
N ALA A 65 -29.15 -13.99 -24.14
CA ALA A 65 -29.19 -15.43 -23.85
C ALA A 65 -27.87 -16.05 -24.30
N VAL A 66 -27.13 -16.60 -23.36
CA VAL A 66 -25.79 -17.16 -23.53
C VAL A 66 -25.85 -18.66 -23.39
N ILE A 67 -25.21 -19.39 -24.29
CA ILE A 67 -24.93 -20.81 -24.16
C ILE A 67 -23.50 -20.96 -23.68
N ALA A 68 -23.33 -21.52 -22.46
CA ALA A 68 -22.04 -21.84 -21.88
C ALA A 68 -21.85 -23.36 -21.83
N THR A 69 -20.66 -23.81 -22.19
CA THR A 69 -20.31 -25.23 -22.24
C THR A 69 -19.17 -25.56 -21.30
N TYR A 70 -19.23 -26.74 -20.69
CA TYR A 70 -18.17 -27.28 -19.83
C TYR A 70 -18.28 -28.82 -19.78
N PRO A 71 -17.17 -29.57 -19.67
CA PRO A 71 -17.22 -31.01 -19.38
C PRO A 71 -17.59 -31.23 -17.91
N ASP A 72 -18.47 -32.20 -17.66
CA ASP A 72 -18.75 -32.67 -16.31
C ASP A 72 -17.62 -33.61 -15.81
N PRO A 73 -17.66 -34.10 -14.56
CA PRO A 73 -16.63 -34.99 -14.02
C PRO A 73 -16.48 -36.34 -14.78
N SER A 74 -17.46 -36.73 -15.62
CA SER A 74 -17.36 -37.89 -16.49
C SER A 74 -16.71 -37.61 -17.84
N GLY A 75 -16.44 -36.31 -18.13
CA GLY A 75 -15.94 -35.82 -19.41
C GLY A 75 -17.05 -35.57 -20.45
N ALA A 76 -18.32 -35.72 -20.11
CA ALA A 76 -19.42 -35.38 -21.00
C ALA A 76 -19.63 -33.85 -21.07
N VAL A 77 -19.68 -33.32 -22.28
CA VAL A 77 -19.91 -31.86 -22.48
C VAL A 77 -21.34 -31.53 -22.10
N GLN A 78 -21.46 -30.65 -21.10
CA GLN A 78 -22.73 -30.05 -20.68
C GLN A 78 -22.88 -28.68 -21.39
N SER A 79 -24.12 -28.41 -21.77
CA SER A 79 -24.48 -27.09 -22.37
C SER A 79 -25.57 -26.45 -21.51
N THR A 80 -25.35 -25.25 -21.08
CA THR A 80 -26.24 -24.54 -20.15
C THR A 80 -26.60 -23.16 -20.73
N GLN A 81 -27.91 -22.87 -20.81
CA GLN A 81 -28.38 -21.56 -21.17
C GLN A 81 -28.50 -20.67 -19.95
N VAL A 82 -27.93 -19.47 -20.01
CA VAL A 82 -28.06 -18.44 -18.97
C VAL A 82 -28.41 -17.09 -19.58
N VAL A 83 -29.12 -16.24 -18.83
CA VAL A 83 -29.37 -14.85 -19.20
C VAL A 83 -28.32 -13.99 -18.53
N CYS A 84 -27.61 -13.17 -19.33
CA CYS A 84 -26.54 -12.30 -18.87
C CYS A 84 -26.69 -10.87 -19.38
N GLY A 85 -26.48 -9.89 -18.52
CA GLY A 85 -26.47 -8.47 -18.85
C GLY A 85 -25.08 -7.83 -18.93
N ALA A 86 -24.04 -8.63 -18.88
CA ALA A 86 -22.67 -8.14 -18.89
C ALA A 86 -22.23 -7.68 -20.28
N PRO A 87 -21.50 -6.56 -20.41
CA PRO A 87 -21.09 -6.01 -21.70
C PRO A 87 -19.94 -6.76 -22.36
N ASN A 88 -19.23 -7.63 -21.61
CA ASN A 88 -18.05 -8.37 -22.05
C ASN A 88 -18.34 -9.85 -22.41
N VAL A 89 -19.59 -10.19 -22.69
CA VAL A 89 -19.98 -11.50 -23.24
C VAL A 89 -19.47 -11.63 -24.68
N GLY A 90 -18.80 -12.74 -25.00
CA GLY A 90 -18.27 -13.01 -26.35
C GLY A 90 -18.06 -14.51 -26.58
N VAL A 91 -18.15 -14.96 -27.83
CA VAL A 91 -17.86 -16.36 -28.21
C VAL A 91 -16.39 -16.69 -27.93
N GLY A 92 -16.13 -17.86 -27.34
CA GLY A 92 -14.79 -18.30 -26.96
C GLY A 92 -14.25 -17.70 -25.66
N VAL A 93 -15.04 -16.85 -24.99
CA VAL A 93 -14.66 -16.30 -23.68
C VAL A 93 -14.77 -17.39 -22.63
N THR A 94 -13.67 -17.61 -21.89
CA THR A 94 -13.62 -18.48 -20.72
C THR A 94 -13.97 -17.67 -19.47
N THR A 95 -14.95 -18.16 -18.68
CA THR A 95 -15.55 -17.43 -17.56
C THR A 95 -16.00 -18.36 -16.43
N ALA A 96 -16.49 -17.79 -15.33
CA ALA A 96 -17.04 -18.53 -14.19
C ALA A 96 -18.56 -18.70 -14.34
N LEU A 97 -19.02 -19.94 -14.41
CA LEU A 97 -20.42 -20.33 -14.41
C LEU A 97 -20.83 -20.85 -13.03
N ALA A 98 -21.69 -20.14 -12.34
CA ALA A 98 -22.34 -20.61 -11.12
C ALA A 98 -23.54 -21.49 -11.48
N LEU A 99 -23.47 -22.76 -11.07
CA LEU A 99 -24.51 -23.74 -11.31
C LEU A 99 -25.70 -23.56 -10.35
N PRO A 100 -26.90 -24.07 -10.69
CA PRO A 100 -28.04 -24.03 -9.78
C PRO A 100 -27.71 -24.72 -8.43
N GLY A 101 -28.06 -24.04 -7.34
CA GLY A 101 -27.71 -24.42 -5.97
C GLY A 101 -26.50 -23.72 -5.40
N SER A 102 -25.68 -23.07 -6.21
CA SER A 102 -24.52 -22.31 -5.73
C SER A 102 -24.96 -21.11 -4.88
N VAL A 103 -24.17 -20.81 -3.83
CA VAL A 103 -24.32 -19.64 -2.98
C VAL A 103 -23.10 -18.75 -3.19
N LEU A 104 -23.31 -17.56 -3.77
CA LEU A 104 -22.24 -16.62 -4.04
C LEU A 104 -22.21 -15.51 -2.99
N PRO A 105 -21.03 -15.10 -2.50
CA PRO A 105 -20.90 -14.05 -1.45
C PRO A 105 -21.57 -12.73 -1.83
N GLY A 106 -21.49 -12.32 -3.10
CA GLY A 106 -22.06 -11.08 -3.59
C GLY A 106 -23.53 -11.16 -4.06
N VAL A 107 -24.18 -12.32 -3.88
CA VAL A 107 -25.58 -12.54 -4.30
C VAL A 107 -26.42 -12.98 -3.12
N PRO A 108 -27.52 -12.27 -2.77
CA PRO A 108 -28.27 -12.50 -1.53
C PRO A 108 -29.08 -13.80 -1.49
N VAL A 109 -29.21 -14.51 -2.61
CA VAL A 109 -29.97 -15.74 -2.76
C VAL A 109 -29.19 -16.80 -3.53
N ALA A 110 -29.44 -18.09 -3.25
CA ALA A 110 -28.84 -19.18 -4.02
C ALA A 110 -29.23 -19.10 -5.50
N ILE A 111 -28.27 -19.43 -6.35
CA ILE A 111 -28.49 -19.48 -7.80
C ILE A 111 -29.51 -20.58 -8.11
N GLY A 112 -30.52 -20.23 -8.84
CA GLY A 112 -31.60 -21.14 -9.23
C GLY A 112 -31.96 -21.02 -10.70
N VAL A 113 -32.77 -21.94 -11.19
CA VAL A 113 -33.39 -21.81 -12.52
C VAL A 113 -34.42 -20.70 -12.49
N ARG A 114 -34.35 -19.77 -13.41
CA ARG A 114 -35.25 -18.59 -13.51
C ARG A 114 -35.64 -18.36 -14.97
N THR A 115 -36.82 -17.78 -15.17
CA THR A 115 -37.23 -17.29 -16.48
C THR A 115 -37.15 -15.77 -16.50
N VAL A 116 -36.39 -15.21 -17.43
CA VAL A 116 -36.19 -13.77 -17.62
C VAL A 116 -36.65 -13.40 -19.04
N LEU A 117 -37.67 -12.55 -19.19
CA LEU A 117 -38.26 -12.19 -20.47
C LEU A 117 -38.60 -13.38 -21.38
N GLY A 118 -39.13 -14.46 -20.79
CA GLY A 118 -39.48 -15.68 -21.51
C GLY A 118 -38.31 -16.62 -21.84
N VAL A 119 -37.08 -16.27 -21.46
CA VAL A 119 -35.88 -17.10 -21.66
C VAL A 119 -35.50 -17.77 -20.34
N GLU A 120 -35.33 -19.07 -20.35
CA GLU A 120 -34.87 -19.83 -19.18
C GLU A 120 -33.39 -19.59 -18.94
N SER A 121 -33.01 -19.24 -17.68
CA SER A 121 -31.66 -19.10 -17.22
C SER A 121 -31.35 -20.20 -16.17
N ASN A 122 -30.48 -21.10 -16.52
CA ASN A 122 -30.14 -22.29 -15.71
C ASN A 122 -28.72 -22.12 -15.11
N GLY A 123 -28.55 -21.12 -14.26
CA GLY A 123 -27.28 -20.70 -13.68
C GLY A 123 -27.01 -19.22 -13.88
N MET A 124 -25.77 -18.80 -13.61
CA MET A 124 -25.34 -17.42 -13.73
C MET A 124 -23.86 -17.33 -14.13
N LEU A 125 -23.55 -16.51 -15.14
CA LEU A 125 -22.16 -16.09 -15.39
C LEU A 125 -21.82 -15.01 -14.36
N ALA A 126 -20.79 -15.25 -13.56
CA ALA A 126 -20.51 -14.45 -12.38
C ALA A 126 -19.49 -13.35 -12.65
N SER A 127 -19.71 -12.18 -12.06
CA SER A 127 -18.72 -11.11 -11.94
C SER A 127 -17.76 -11.39 -10.78
N PRO A 128 -16.57 -10.77 -10.76
CA PRO A 128 -15.64 -10.86 -9.62
C PRO A 128 -16.28 -10.50 -8.28
N LYS A 129 -17.12 -9.47 -8.26
CA LYS A 129 -17.82 -9.02 -7.06
C LYS A 129 -18.83 -10.06 -6.56
N GLU A 130 -19.58 -10.69 -7.46
CA GLU A 130 -20.53 -11.73 -7.10
C GLU A 130 -19.83 -12.97 -6.54
N LEU A 131 -18.64 -13.28 -7.06
CA LEU A 131 -17.78 -14.35 -6.53
C LEU A 131 -17.11 -13.98 -5.20
N GLY A 132 -17.10 -12.71 -4.81
CA GLY A 132 -16.39 -12.22 -3.62
C GLY A 132 -14.87 -12.23 -3.75
N VAL A 133 -14.34 -12.22 -4.98
CA VAL A 133 -12.88 -12.31 -5.21
C VAL A 133 -12.20 -10.94 -5.33
N TYR A 134 -12.87 -9.92 -5.89
CA TYR A 134 -12.47 -8.50 -5.80
C TYR A 134 -13.64 -7.56 -6.09
N GLU A 135 -13.56 -6.32 -5.57
CA GLU A 135 -14.70 -5.39 -5.48
C GLU A 135 -15.12 -4.71 -6.80
N THR A 136 -14.43 -4.92 -7.89
CA THR A 136 -14.70 -4.20 -9.13
C THR A 136 -15.25 -5.11 -10.22
N GLY A 137 -16.09 -4.54 -11.08
CA GLY A 137 -16.45 -5.16 -12.34
C GLY A 137 -17.83 -4.79 -12.84
N SER A 138 -17.87 -4.03 -13.92
CA SER A 138 -18.93 -4.07 -14.89
C SER A 138 -18.62 -5.26 -15.80
N GLY A 139 -19.24 -6.43 -15.60
CA GLY A 139 -19.07 -7.59 -16.46
C GLY A 139 -18.72 -8.88 -15.74
N ILE A 140 -18.73 -9.97 -16.48
CA ILE A 140 -18.32 -11.28 -15.99
C ILE A 140 -16.80 -11.36 -15.81
N ILE A 141 -16.33 -12.21 -14.88
CA ILE A 141 -14.91 -12.53 -14.79
C ILE A 141 -14.49 -13.30 -16.05
N THR A 142 -13.31 -12.97 -16.59
CA THR A 142 -12.76 -13.66 -17.77
C THR A 142 -11.37 -14.18 -17.47
N PHE A 143 -11.06 -15.35 -17.97
CA PHE A 143 -9.79 -16.02 -17.72
C PHE A 143 -8.96 -16.15 -19.00
N GLY A 144 -7.64 -16.30 -18.84
CA GLY A 144 -6.72 -16.56 -19.94
C GLY A 144 -6.93 -17.98 -20.53
N PRO A 145 -6.31 -18.26 -21.67
CA PRO A 145 -6.51 -19.51 -22.43
C PRO A 145 -5.94 -20.76 -21.74
N ASP A 146 -5.19 -20.61 -20.68
CA ASP A 146 -4.69 -21.66 -19.79
C ASP A 146 -5.73 -22.14 -18.75
N ALA A 147 -6.86 -21.45 -18.64
CA ALA A 147 -7.95 -21.86 -17.78
C ALA A 147 -8.63 -23.13 -18.35
N VAL A 148 -8.50 -24.24 -17.63
CA VAL A 148 -9.07 -25.53 -18.06
C VAL A 148 -10.57 -25.52 -17.85
N VAL A 149 -11.33 -25.53 -18.95
CA VAL A 149 -12.80 -25.60 -18.93
C VAL A 149 -13.26 -26.90 -18.25
N GLY A 150 -14.25 -26.78 -17.36
CA GLY A 150 -14.74 -27.88 -16.51
C GLY A 150 -14.07 -27.92 -15.13
N THR A 151 -13.00 -27.21 -14.89
CA THR A 151 -12.37 -27.13 -13.57
C THR A 151 -13.29 -26.40 -12.59
N ARG A 152 -13.43 -26.91 -11.37
CA ARG A 152 -14.10 -26.19 -10.28
C ARG A 152 -13.26 -24.96 -9.92
N LEU A 153 -13.90 -23.79 -9.85
CA LEU A 153 -13.16 -22.56 -9.56
C LEU A 153 -12.46 -22.61 -8.18
N ALA A 154 -13.09 -23.27 -7.20
CA ALA A 154 -12.51 -23.44 -5.85
C ALA A 154 -11.18 -24.21 -5.84
N ASP A 155 -10.94 -25.09 -6.83
CA ASP A 155 -9.70 -25.88 -6.90
C ASP A 155 -8.51 -25.04 -7.38
N VAL A 156 -8.75 -23.98 -8.15
CA VAL A 156 -7.73 -23.07 -8.70
C VAL A 156 -7.72 -21.69 -8.04
N TRP A 157 -8.73 -21.42 -7.21
CA TRP A 157 -8.83 -20.20 -6.38
C TRP A 157 -9.14 -20.58 -4.92
N PRO A 158 -8.21 -21.26 -4.24
CA PRO A 158 -8.40 -21.71 -2.86
C PRO A 158 -8.39 -20.53 -1.88
N ALA A 159 -8.75 -20.83 -0.62
CA ALA A 159 -8.62 -19.90 0.49
C ALA A 159 -7.16 -19.47 0.68
N GLU A 160 -6.95 -18.24 1.17
CA GLU A 160 -5.65 -17.65 1.37
C GLU A 160 -5.62 -16.77 2.63
N THR A 161 -4.47 -16.77 3.30
CA THR A 161 -4.18 -15.83 4.38
C THR A 161 -3.21 -14.75 3.90
N VAL A 162 -3.59 -13.51 4.07
CA VAL A 162 -2.79 -12.34 3.65
C VAL A 162 -2.44 -11.50 4.87
N ILE A 163 -1.16 -11.34 5.11
CA ILE A 163 -0.64 -10.47 6.17
C ILE A 163 -0.49 -9.06 5.60
N GLU A 164 -1.09 -8.07 6.24
CA GLU A 164 -0.91 -6.66 5.90
C GLU A 164 0.13 -6.04 6.83
N LEU A 165 1.23 -5.55 6.24
CA LEU A 165 2.35 -4.95 6.94
C LEU A 165 2.30 -3.42 6.84
N GLU A 166 2.49 -2.74 7.96
CA GLU A 166 2.83 -1.34 8.03
C GLU A 166 4.36 -1.19 8.00
N LEU A 167 4.90 -0.64 6.92
CA LEU A 167 6.33 -0.52 6.71
C LEU A 167 6.79 0.93 6.91
N THR A 168 7.82 1.11 7.72
CA THR A 168 8.43 2.42 7.97
C THR A 168 9.11 2.98 6.71
N PRO A 169 9.23 4.31 6.56
CA PRO A 169 9.79 4.93 5.35
C PRO A 169 11.24 4.53 5.04
N ASN A 170 12.05 4.14 6.04
CA ASN A 170 13.42 3.67 5.86
C ASN A 170 13.52 2.26 5.27
N ARG A 171 12.48 1.43 5.43
CA ARG A 171 12.47 0.03 4.98
C ARG A 171 11.88 -0.10 3.56
N GLY A 172 12.46 0.64 2.59
CA GLY A 172 12.11 0.55 1.17
C GLY A 172 12.31 -0.85 0.57
N ASP A 173 13.31 -1.58 1.03
CA ASP A 173 13.64 -2.97 0.68
C ASP A 173 12.50 -3.95 0.97
N ALA A 174 11.76 -3.74 2.06
CA ALA A 174 10.66 -4.59 2.50
C ALA A 174 9.34 -4.38 1.70
N PHE A 175 9.28 -3.42 0.76
CA PHE A 175 8.11 -3.22 -0.11
C PHE A 175 8.02 -4.25 -1.25
N SER A 176 8.47 -5.49 -0.99
CA SER A 176 8.38 -6.65 -1.87
C SER A 176 8.28 -7.95 -1.08
N ILE A 177 7.72 -8.99 -1.72
CA ILE A 177 7.72 -10.34 -1.11
C ILE A 177 9.16 -10.81 -0.89
N LEU A 178 10.05 -10.57 -1.86
CA LEU A 178 11.48 -10.90 -1.74
C LEU A 178 12.14 -10.18 -0.55
N GLY A 179 11.84 -8.89 -0.33
CA GLY A 179 12.40 -8.12 0.79
C GLY A 179 11.97 -8.67 2.15
N VAL A 180 10.68 -8.98 2.30
CA VAL A 180 10.14 -9.64 3.50
C VAL A 180 10.76 -11.03 3.69
N ALA A 181 10.91 -11.80 2.60
CA ALA A 181 11.54 -13.12 2.65
C ALA A 181 13.01 -13.05 3.10
N ARG A 182 13.78 -12.04 2.65
CA ARG A 182 15.19 -11.85 3.06
C ARG A 182 15.33 -11.62 4.57
N ASP A 183 14.50 -10.75 5.14
CA ASP A 183 14.52 -10.48 6.59
C ASP A 183 14.12 -11.71 7.41
N LEU A 184 13.04 -12.36 6.98
CA LEU A 184 12.56 -13.56 7.63
C LEU A 184 13.58 -14.71 7.55
N ALA A 185 14.23 -14.88 6.39
CA ALA A 185 15.29 -15.87 6.20
C ALA A 185 16.49 -15.62 7.12
N ALA A 186 16.92 -14.36 7.25
CA ALA A 186 17.99 -13.99 8.15
C ALA A 186 17.68 -14.34 9.62
N LYS A 187 16.43 -14.10 10.07
CA LYS A 187 15.96 -14.45 11.42
C LYS A 187 15.85 -15.96 11.64
N LEU A 188 15.39 -16.70 10.61
CA LEU A 188 15.21 -18.14 10.69
C LEU A 188 16.50 -18.96 10.41
N GLY A 189 17.59 -18.30 9.99
CA GLY A 189 18.81 -18.98 9.56
C GLY A 189 18.63 -19.81 8.28
N ARG A 190 17.74 -19.38 7.38
CA ARG A 190 17.39 -20.08 6.13
C ARG A 190 17.91 -19.33 4.91
N SER A 191 17.91 -19.99 3.75
CA SER A 191 18.20 -19.37 2.46
C SER A 191 16.91 -18.96 1.72
N VAL A 192 17.01 -17.88 0.93
CA VAL A 192 15.92 -17.41 0.07
C VAL A 192 16.08 -18.01 -1.32
N ARG A 193 15.02 -18.63 -1.84
CA ARG A 193 14.94 -19.02 -3.25
C ARG A 193 14.66 -17.78 -4.10
N HIS A 194 15.56 -17.45 -5.01
CA HIS A 194 15.39 -16.28 -5.86
C HIS A 194 14.52 -16.61 -7.08
N PRO A 195 13.33 -15.98 -7.28
CA PRO A 195 12.40 -16.36 -8.33
C PRO A 195 12.89 -16.09 -9.75
N ALA A 196 13.87 -15.20 -9.88
CA ALA A 196 14.43 -14.79 -11.17
C ALA A 196 15.74 -15.52 -11.54
N ALA A 197 16.18 -16.49 -10.72
CA ALA A 197 17.43 -17.22 -10.99
C ALA A 197 17.36 -17.99 -12.32
N GLY A 198 18.43 -17.88 -13.12
CA GLY A 198 18.55 -18.58 -14.39
C GLY A 198 17.80 -17.97 -15.58
N LEU A 199 17.22 -16.76 -15.44
CA LEU A 199 16.58 -16.05 -16.54
C LEU A 199 17.60 -15.28 -17.39
N ASP A 200 17.32 -15.17 -18.69
CA ASP A 200 18.12 -14.35 -19.61
C ASP A 200 17.90 -12.86 -19.35
N ALA A 201 18.95 -12.16 -18.93
CA ALA A 201 18.90 -10.73 -18.64
C ALA A 201 18.98 -9.82 -19.87
N GLY A 202 19.21 -10.39 -21.07
CA GLY A 202 19.51 -9.65 -22.28
C GLY A 202 20.99 -9.20 -22.36
N ASP A 203 21.49 -9.00 -23.56
CA ASP A 203 22.87 -8.56 -23.82
C ASP A 203 22.88 -7.06 -24.17
N PRO A 204 23.50 -6.19 -23.34
CA PRO A 204 23.54 -4.75 -23.58
C PRO A 204 24.44 -4.35 -24.76
N THR A 205 25.20 -5.29 -25.33
CA THR A 205 26.04 -5.06 -26.53
C THR A 205 25.27 -5.30 -27.83
N ILE A 206 24.08 -5.91 -27.76
CA ILE A 206 23.21 -6.16 -28.90
C ILE A 206 22.16 -5.05 -28.97
N ASP A 207 22.03 -4.41 -30.14
CA ASP A 207 20.98 -3.42 -30.41
C ASP A 207 19.62 -4.11 -30.38
N ASP A 208 18.70 -3.58 -29.52
CA ASP A 208 17.32 -4.05 -29.43
C ASP A 208 16.33 -3.18 -30.23
N GLY A 209 16.83 -2.23 -31.03
CA GLY A 209 16.03 -1.33 -31.86
C GLY A 209 15.35 -0.19 -31.07
N LEU A 210 15.78 0.05 -29.83
CA LEU A 210 15.32 1.15 -29.00
C LEU A 210 16.51 1.98 -28.49
N ILE A 211 16.36 3.29 -28.51
CA ILE A 211 17.37 4.25 -28.04
C ILE A 211 16.90 4.86 -26.72
N ILE A 212 17.82 4.98 -25.78
CA ILE A 212 17.61 5.68 -24.51
C ILE A 212 18.45 6.96 -24.50
N ASP A 213 17.81 8.12 -24.35
CA ASP A 213 18.45 9.42 -24.20
C ASP A 213 18.19 9.95 -22.78
N VAL A 214 19.08 9.65 -21.84
CA VAL A 214 18.97 10.16 -20.45
C VAL A 214 19.68 11.50 -20.33
N ARG A 215 18.90 12.58 -20.35
CA ARG A 215 19.41 13.96 -20.22
C ARG A 215 19.62 14.39 -18.78
N ASP A 216 18.94 13.76 -17.83
CA ASP A 216 19.10 13.96 -16.38
C ASP A 216 19.55 12.65 -15.71
N THR A 217 20.84 12.40 -15.74
CA THR A 217 21.47 11.20 -15.14
C THR A 217 21.42 11.17 -13.62
N ARG A 218 21.16 12.31 -12.94
CA ARG A 218 20.90 12.35 -11.49
C ARG A 218 19.47 11.94 -11.19
N GLY A 219 18.53 12.41 -11.99
CA GLY A 219 17.12 12.05 -11.87
C GLY A 219 16.83 10.59 -12.20
N SER A 220 17.57 10.01 -13.16
CA SER A 220 17.53 8.60 -13.51
C SER A 220 18.94 8.04 -13.66
N PRO A 221 19.55 7.50 -12.59
CA PRO A 221 20.90 6.95 -12.61
C PRO A 221 21.05 5.67 -13.42
N ARG A 222 19.97 4.91 -13.59
CA ARG A 222 19.93 3.70 -14.41
C ARG A 222 18.59 3.56 -15.11
N PHE A 223 18.61 3.27 -16.39
CA PHE A 223 17.42 3.10 -17.21
C PHE A 223 17.62 1.94 -18.18
N THR A 224 16.69 1.01 -18.21
CA THR A 224 16.73 -0.13 -19.14
C THR A 224 15.43 -0.22 -19.92
N VAL A 225 15.52 -0.57 -21.19
CA VAL A 225 14.37 -0.88 -22.05
C VAL A 225 14.65 -2.15 -22.83
N ARG A 226 13.62 -2.99 -22.99
CA ARG A 226 13.68 -4.20 -23.83
C ARG A 226 12.44 -4.29 -24.71
N LEU A 227 12.64 -4.67 -25.98
CA LEU A 227 11.57 -4.87 -26.94
C LEU A 227 11.07 -6.33 -26.91
N ILE A 228 9.75 -6.50 -26.90
CA ILE A 228 9.07 -7.80 -27.04
C ILE A 228 8.06 -7.66 -28.17
N GLU A 229 8.21 -8.43 -29.26
CA GLU A 229 7.37 -8.36 -30.44
C GLU A 229 6.40 -9.53 -30.54
N GLY A 230 5.24 -9.31 -31.14
CA GLY A 230 4.24 -10.35 -31.43
C GLY A 230 3.48 -10.82 -30.20
N VAL A 231 3.32 -9.98 -29.18
CA VAL A 231 2.47 -10.29 -28.00
C VAL A 231 0.99 -10.29 -28.37
N THR A 232 0.20 -11.06 -27.64
CA THR A 232 -1.26 -11.06 -27.73
C THR A 232 -1.85 -10.66 -26.39
N ILE A 233 -2.53 -9.53 -26.36
CA ILE A 233 -3.16 -9.02 -25.14
C ILE A 233 -4.46 -9.77 -24.89
N ARG A 234 -4.59 -10.34 -23.68
CA ARG A 234 -5.75 -11.15 -23.26
C ARG A 234 -5.87 -11.15 -21.74
N PRO A 235 -6.98 -11.66 -21.16
CA PRO A 235 -7.10 -11.84 -19.73
C PRO A 235 -5.94 -12.68 -19.16
N SER A 236 -5.52 -12.34 -17.96
CA SER A 236 -4.48 -13.07 -17.23
C SER A 236 -4.95 -14.46 -16.81
N PRO A 237 -4.03 -15.42 -16.60
CA PRO A 237 -4.35 -16.72 -16.04
C PRO A 237 -4.96 -16.62 -14.64
N VAL A 238 -5.73 -17.62 -14.24
CA VAL A 238 -6.44 -17.64 -12.95
C VAL A 238 -5.50 -17.40 -11.77
N TRP A 239 -4.33 -18.05 -11.76
CA TRP A 239 -3.36 -17.92 -10.67
C TRP A 239 -2.83 -16.47 -10.51
N LEU A 240 -2.63 -15.76 -11.63
CA LEU A 240 -2.15 -14.38 -11.61
C LEU A 240 -3.25 -13.42 -11.14
N GLN A 241 -4.47 -13.59 -11.64
CA GLN A 241 -5.62 -12.81 -11.16
C GLN A 241 -5.85 -13.00 -9.66
N ARG A 242 -5.80 -14.26 -9.16
CA ARG A 242 -5.89 -14.57 -7.73
C ARG A 242 -4.82 -13.84 -6.93
N ARG A 243 -3.56 -13.93 -7.35
CA ARG A 243 -2.43 -13.32 -6.64
C ARG A 243 -2.56 -11.80 -6.55
N LEU A 244 -2.93 -11.14 -7.65
CA LEU A 244 -3.18 -9.70 -7.66
C LEU A 244 -4.38 -9.29 -6.81
N SER A 245 -5.46 -10.06 -6.83
CA SER A 245 -6.63 -9.77 -6.00
C SER A 245 -6.31 -9.80 -4.50
N HIS A 246 -5.46 -10.73 -4.06
CA HIS A 246 -4.98 -10.80 -2.67
C HIS A 246 -4.11 -9.59 -2.28
N LEU A 247 -3.42 -8.97 -3.25
CA LEU A 247 -2.73 -7.70 -3.04
C LEU A 247 -3.68 -6.48 -3.01
N GLY A 248 -4.97 -6.67 -3.32
CA GLY A 248 -5.96 -5.60 -3.47
C GLY A 248 -5.92 -4.91 -4.85
N LEU A 249 -5.24 -5.51 -5.82
CA LEU A 249 -5.13 -5.00 -7.18
C LEU A 249 -6.22 -5.60 -8.07
N ARG A 250 -6.70 -4.79 -9.01
CA ARG A 250 -7.64 -5.25 -10.04
C ARG A 250 -6.85 -5.80 -11.24
N PRO A 251 -7.04 -7.08 -11.62
CA PRO A 251 -6.48 -7.61 -12.85
C PRO A 251 -6.96 -6.85 -14.10
N ARG A 252 -6.07 -6.65 -15.06
CA ARG A 252 -6.31 -5.92 -16.32
C ARG A 252 -6.11 -6.83 -17.53
N ASN A 253 -4.86 -7.15 -17.81
CA ASN A 253 -4.45 -8.03 -18.91
C ASN A 253 -3.10 -8.67 -18.59
N ASN A 254 -2.74 -9.68 -19.37
CA ASN A 254 -1.55 -10.53 -19.17
C ASN A 254 -0.21 -9.79 -19.23
N VAL A 255 -0.11 -8.58 -19.75
CA VAL A 255 1.10 -7.76 -19.75
C VAL A 255 1.14 -6.83 -18.54
N VAL A 256 0.10 -6.04 -18.33
CA VAL A 256 0.00 -5.09 -17.19
C VAL A 256 0.01 -5.84 -15.85
N ASP A 257 -0.64 -6.99 -15.77
CA ASP A 257 -0.69 -7.79 -14.56
C ASP A 257 0.68 -8.41 -14.21
N VAL A 258 1.49 -8.73 -15.22
CA VAL A 258 2.89 -9.15 -15.02
C VAL A 258 3.74 -8.00 -14.47
N THR A 259 3.57 -6.76 -14.94
CA THR A 259 4.31 -5.61 -14.37
C THR A 259 3.95 -5.39 -12.91
N ASN A 260 2.66 -5.50 -12.56
CA ASN A 260 2.20 -5.43 -11.17
C ASN A 260 2.76 -6.58 -10.32
N LEU A 261 2.71 -7.81 -10.82
CA LEU A 261 3.25 -8.98 -10.12
C LEU A 261 4.73 -8.77 -9.76
N VAL A 262 5.58 -8.42 -10.73
CA VAL A 262 7.02 -8.27 -10.52
C VAL A 262 7.33 -7.07 -9.62
N THR A 263 6.53 -6.00 -9.70
CA THR A 263 6.62 -4.87 -8.76
C THR A 263 6.45 -5.32 -7.31
N HIS A 264 5.48 -6.20 -7.03
CA HIS A 264 5.27 -6.73 -5.68
C HIS A 264 6.22 -7.89 -5.33
N GLU A 265 6.62 -8.70 -6.31
CA GLU A 265 7.56 -9.80 -6.12
C GLU A 265 8.95 -9.30 -5.72
N LEU A 266 9.50 -8.35 -6.48
CA LEU A 266 10.89 -7.90 -6.39
C LEU A 266 11.07 -6.49 -5.81
N GLY A 267 10.01 -5.68 -5.75
CA GLY A 267 10.10 -4.27 -5.32
C GLY A 267 10.52 -3.30 -6.41
N GLN A 268 10.57 -3.75 -7.67
CA GLN A 268 10.98 -2.96 -8.82
C GLN A 268 9.77 -2.56 -9.66
N PRO A 269 9.32 -1.30 -9.61
CA PRO A 269 8.30 -0.79 -10.53
C PRO A 269 8.81 -0.81 -11.99
N SER A 270 7.90 -1.09 -12.90
CA SER A 270 8.16 -1.14 -14.33
C SER A 270 6.98 -0.58 -15.11
N HIS A 271 7.24 -0.19 -16.37
CA HIS A 271 6.18 0.23 -17.28
C HIS A 271 6.30 -0.47 -18.62
N ALA A 272 5.15 -0.78 -19.22
CA ALA A 272 5.06 -1.38 -20.54
C ALA A 272 4.38 -0.38 -21.49
N TYR A 273 5.15 0.14 -22.43
CA TYR A 273 4.62 1.02 -23.49
C TYR A 273 4.17 0.18 -24.68
N ASP A 274 3.09 0.60 -25.32
CA ASP A 274 2.83 0.18 -26.69
C ASP A 274 3.98 0.69 -27.58
N ARG A 275 4.60 -0.18 -28.37
CA ARG A 275 5.72 0.20 -29.23
C ARG A 275 5.36 1.32 -30.20
N ARG A 276 4.08 1.43 -30.58
CA ARG A 276 3.55 2.52 -31.44
C ARG A 276 3.66 3.89 -30.77
N ALA A 277 3.68 3.95 -29.44
CA ALA A 277 3.88 5.20 -28.71
C ALA A 277 5.33 5.71 -28.77
N VAL A 278 6.30 4.81 -29.06
CA VAL A 278 7.73 5.10 -29.23
C VAL A 278 8.07 5.02 -30.72
N ASP A 279 7.37 5.83 -31.53
CA ASP A 279 7.37 5.76 -32.99
C ASP A 279 8.74 6.00 -33.64
N ASP A 280 9.56 6.90 -33.08
CA ASP A 280 10.95 7.18 -33.51
C ASP A 280 11.99 6.24 -32.86
N GLY A 281 11.53 5.25 -32.06
CA GLY A 281 12.41 4.31 -31.36
C GLY A 281 13.17 4.89 -30.18
N THR A 282 12.89 6.13 -29.75
CA THR A 282 13.64 6.81 -28.70
C THR A 282 12.79 7.12 -27.47
N LEU A 283 13.24 6.67 -26.30
CA LEU A 283 12.74 7.12 -25.01
C LEU A 283 13.71 8.11 -24.39
N ILE A 284 13.18 9.27 -24.01
CA ILE A 284 13.95 10.40 -23.49
C ILE A 284 13.62 10.57 -22.01
N VAL A 285 14.63 10.59 -21.13
CA VAL A 285 14.46 10.94 -19.72
C VAL A 285 14.96 12.37 -19.50
N ARG A 286 14.05 13.29 -19.23
CA ARG A 286 14.35 14.71 -19.11
C ARG A 286 13.51 15.42 -18.05
N ARG A 287 13.90 16.62 -17.70
CA ARG A 287 12.97 17.52 -16.99
C ARG A 287 11.87 17.98 -17.94
N ALA A 288 10.66 18.11 -17.40
CA ALA A 288 9.52 18.58 -18.17
C ALA A 288 9.73 20.04 -18.65
N GLU A 289 9.10 20.38 -19.74
CA GLU A 289 8.96 21.76 -20.16
C GLU A 289 7.95 22.49 -19.24
N LYS A 290 8.13 23.78 -19.10
CA LYS A 290 7.19 24.58 -18.29
C LYS A 290 5.81 24.54 -18.93
N ASP A 291 4.79 24.26 -18.11
CA ASP A 291 3.38 24.17 -18.50
C ASP A 291 3.06 23.04 -19.50
N GLU A 292 3.97 22.07 -19.68
CA GLU A 292 3.73 20.84 -20.42
C GLU A 292 2.59 20.04 -19.77
N ARG A 293 1.69 19.47 -20.56
CA ARG A 293 0.54 18.73 -20.06
C ARG A 293 0.72 17.22 -20.24
N LEU A 294 0.30 16.46 -19.26
CA LEU A 294 0.34 15.00 -19.27
C LEU A 294 -0.99 14.43 -18.77
N ALA A 295 -1.64 13.62 -19.61
CA ALA A 295 -2.78 12.80 -19.21
C ALA A 295 -2.25 11.50 -18.59
N LEU A 296 -2.72 11.13 -17.39
CA LEU A 296 -2.25 10.01 -16.61
C LEU A 296 -3.20 8.81 -16.67
N LEU A 297 -2.69 7.62 -16.32
CA LEU A 297 -3.45 6.36 -16.27
C LEU A 297 -4.69 6.36 -15.36
N ASN A 298 -4.82 7.34 -14.47
CA ASN A 298 -5.99 7.54 -13.61
C ASN A 298 -6.99 8.56 -14.17
N ASP A 299 -6.89 8.90 -15.46
CA ASP A 299 -7.68 9.89 -16.19
C ASP A 299 -7.47 11.36 -15.76
N ASP A 300 -6.59 11.64 -14.82
CA ASP A 300 -6.21 13.00 -14.46
C ASP A 300 -5.31 13.63 -15.52
N VAL A 301 -5.50 14.94 -15.75
CA VAL A 301 -4.60 15.74 -16.61
C VAL A 301 -3.85 16.74 -15.75
N ILE A 302 -2.53 16.55 -15.63
CA ILE A 302 -1.68 17.43 -14.85
C ILE A 302 -0.92 18.44 -15.72
N THR A 303 -0.57 19.59 -15.11
CA THR A 303 0.33 20.58 -15.70
C THR A 303 1.68 20.45 -15.02
N LEU A 304 2.71 20.12 -15.81
CA LEU A 304 4.06 19.85 -15.35
C LEU A 304 4.86 21.14 -15.12
N THR A 305 5.89 21.03 -14.34
CA THR A 305 6.87 22.08 -14.07
C THR A 305 8.26 21.62 -14.47
N SER A 306 9.21 22.52 -14.64
CA SER A 306 10.62 22.19 -14.93
C SER A 306 11.35 21.40 -13.81
N GLU A 307 10.69 21.23 -12.65
CA GLU A 307 11.19 20.41 -11.55
C GLU A 307 10.76 18.93 -11.69
N ASP A 308 9.79 18.64 -12.56
CA ASP A 308 9.28 17.28 -12.76
C ASP A 308 10.17 16.49 -13.73
N LEU A 309 10.55 15.28 -13.34
CA LEU A 309 11.23 14.33 -14.21
C LEU A 309 10.17 13.56 -15.01
N VAL A 310 10.35 13.49 -16.32
CA VAL A 310 9.41 12.80 -17.22
C VAL A 310 10.14 11.80 -18.11
N ILE A 311 9.43 10.75 -18.49
CA ILE A 311 9.74 9.94 -19.65
C ILE A 311 9.01 10.60 -20.83
N ALA A 312 9.71 10.78 -21.94
CA ALA A 312 9.19 11.47 -23.11
C ALA A 312 9.59 10.75 -24.40
N THR A 313 8.88 11.07 -25.46
CA THR A 313 9.26 10.77 -26.85
C THR A 313 9.44 12.08 -27.61
N SER A 314 9.64 12.01 -28.92
CA SER A 314 9.62 13.21 -29.80
C SER A 314 8.29 14.00 -29.74
N ARG A 315 7.19 13.36 -29.31
CA ARG A 315 5.85 13.97 -29.22
C ARG A 315 5.57 14.68 -27.89
N GLY A 316 6.40 14.47 -26.87
CA GLY A 316 6.22 15.05 -25.53
C GLY A 316 6.32 14.01 -24.42
N ALA A 317 5.90 14.40 -23.20
CA ALA A 317 5.91 13.55 -22.02
C ALA A 317 4.87 12.41 -22.15
N VAL A 318 5.33 11.17 -21.92
CA VAL A 318 4.54 9.93 -21.94
C VAL A 318 4.41 9.30 -20.55
N GLY A 319 5.06 9.87 -19.54
CA GLY A 319 4.97 9.40 -18.14
C GLY A 319 5.64 10.36 -17.18
N LEU A 320 5.12 10.42 -15.94
CA LEU A 320 5.77 11.09 -14.81
C LEU A 320 6.70 10.07 -14.14
N ALA A 321 8.00 10.26 -14.31
CA ALA A 321 9.04 9.30 -13.97
C ALA A 321 8.94 8.78 -12.54
N GLY A 322 8.83 7.47 -12.39
CA GLY A 322 8.74 6.78 -11.10
C GLY A 322 7.43 7.01 -10.33
N VAL A 323 6.46 7.75 -10.88
CA VAL A 323 5.17 8.07 -10.25
C VAL A 323 4.02 7.38 -10.98
N MET A 324 3.78 7.73 -12.26
CA MET A 324 2.65 7.20 -13.02
C MET A 324 2.87 7.35 -14.53
N GLY A 325 2.51 6.32 -15.29
CA GLY A 325 2.53 6.34 -16.75
C GLY A 325 1.45 7.23 -17.37
N GLY A 326 1.64 7.59 -18.63
CA GLY A 326 0.67 8.32 -19.43
C GLY A 326 -0.47 7.43 -19.91
N LEU A 327 -1.64 8.03 -20.14
CA LEU A 327 -2.86 7.32 -20.55
C LEU A 327 -2.77 6.77 -21.99
N HIS A 328 -2.23 7.56 -22.91
CA HIS A 328 -2.30 7.27 -24.35
C HIS A 328 -1.16 6.37 -24.88
N ASP A 329 -0.19 6.07 -24.03
CA ASP A 329 1.04 5.37 -24.42
C ASP A 329 1.12 3.97 -23.78
N SER A 330 0.04 3.57 -23.11
CA SER A 330 -0.08 2.29 -22.41
C SER A 330 -0.51 1.15 -23.33
N VAL A 331 -0.37 -0.09 -22.84
CA VAL A 331 -0.79 -1.31 -23.53
C VAL A 331 -2.31 -1.38 -23.67
N GLU A 332 -2.80 -1.46 -24.90
CA GLU A 332 -4.20 -1.60 -25.28
C GLU A 332 -4.49 -3.03 -25.80
N SER A 333 -5.77 -3.35 -26.03
CA SER A 333 -6.20 -4.69 -26.46
C SER A 333 -5.65 -5.12 -27.83
N ASP A 334 -5.23 -4.19 -28.67
CA ASP A 334 -4.68 -4.40 -30.00
C ASP A 334 -3.15 -4.23 -30.07
N THR A 335 -2.48 -4.04 -28.93
CA THR A 335 -1.03 -3.95 -28.84
C THR A 335 -0.39 -5.28 -29.24
N THR A 336 0.58 -5.23 -30.16
CA THR A 336 1.34 -6.39 -30.62
C THR A 336 2.80 -6.36 -30.20
N ASP A 337 3.34 -5.18 -29.91
CA ASP A 337 4.76 -5.01 -29.59
C ASP A 337 4.89 -4.08 -28.37
N VAL A 338 5.74 -4.48 -27.44
CA VAL A 338 5.87 -3.81 -26.12
C VAL A 338 7.30 -3.36 -25.91
N ALA A 339 7.48 -2.07 -25.59
CA ALA A 339 8.71 -1.53 -25.03
C ALA A 339 8.63 -1.58 -23.50
N LEU A 340 9.42 -2.46 -22.89
CA LEU A 340 9.39 -2.72 -21.46
C LEU A 340 10.46 -1.90 -20.74
N GLU A 341 10.04 -0.90 -19.97
CA GLU A 341 10.90 -0.05 -19.13
C GLU A 341 11.10 -0.64 -17.75
N VAL A 342 12.36 -0.64 -17.30
CA VAL A 342 12.73 -0.89 -15.89
C VAL A 342 13.83 0.09 -15.50
N ALA A 343 13.55 1.00 -14.59
CA ALA A 343 14.42 2.13 -14.30
C ALA A 343 14.65 2.36 -12.81
N LEU A 344 15.73 3.07 -12.51
CA LEU A 344 16.03 3.64 -11.21
C LEU A 344 15.83 5.16 -11.28
N PHE A 345 15.06 5.70 -10.36
CA PHE A 345 14.80 7.14 -10.26
C PHE A 345 15.29 7.70 -8.91
N ASP A 346 15.66 8.98 -8.90
CA ASP A 346 16.01 9.68 -7.67
C ASP A 346 14.81 9.76 -6.71
N PRO A 347 14.89 9.16 -5.50
CA PRO A 347 13.77 9.11 -4.56
C PRO A 347 13.22 10.48 -4.19
N VAL A 348 14.11 11.49 -4.06
CA VAL A 348 13.71 12.85 -3.69
C VAL A 348 12.93 13.52 -4.82
N SER A 349 13.35 13.34 -6.06
CA SER A 349 12.65 13.86 -7.25
C SER A 349 11.25 13.25 -7.35
N VAL A 350 11.13 11.92 -7.22
CA VAL A 350 9.85 11.20 -7.25
C VAL A 350 8.90 11.69 -6.16
N ARG A 351 9.40 11.80 -4.91
CA ARG A 351 8.60 12.29 -3.78
C ARG A 351 8.09 13.72 -4.01
N ARG A 352 8.95 14.62 -4.51
CA ARG A 352 8.58 16.03 -4.77
C ARG A 352 7.50 16.11 -5.85
N SER A 353 7.67 15.43 -6.97
CA SER A 353 6.69 15.40 -8.06
C SER A 353 5.36 14.78 -7.61
N GLY A 354 5.39 13.62 -6.95
CA GLY A 354 4.19 12.99 -6.43
C GLY A 354 3.44 13.86 -5.41
N THR A 355 4.15 14.61 -4.55
CA THR A 355 3.53 15.52 -3.58
C THR A 355 2.95 16.75 -4.26
N ARG A 356 3.67 17.35 -5.23
CA ARG A 356 3.22 18.52 -6.02
C ARG A 356 1.89 18.24 -6.73
N HIS A 357 1.80 17.09 -7.37
CA HIS A 357 0.62 16.70 -8.15
C HIS A 357 -0.40 15.89 -7.32
N LYS A 358 -0.16 15.64 -6.02
CA LYS A 358 -1.03 14.88 -5.11
C LYS A 358 -1.34 13.47 -5.61
N LEU A 359 -0.40 12.85 -6.31
CA LEU A 359 -0.54 11.50 -6.86
C LEU A 359 -0.08 10.45 -5.86
N ILE A 360 -0.83 9.39 -5.72
CA ILE A 360 -0.50 8.20 -4.92
C ILE A 360 -0.51 7.00 -5.86
N SER A 361 0.59 6.22 -5.87
CA SER A 361 0.69 4.98 -6.63
C SER A 361 1.66 4.02 -5.96
N ASP A 362 1.53 2.74 -6.29
CA ASP A 362 2.46 1.69 -5.85
C ASP A 362 3.89 1.93 -6.35
N ALA A 363 4.03 2.46 -7.57
CA ALA A 363 5.32 2.83 -8.14
C ALA A 363 5.97 3.98 -7.37
N ARG A 364 5.20 5.07 -7.11
CA ARG A 364 5.68 6.18 -6.28
C ARG A 364 6.14 5.72 -4.92
N THR A 365 5.33 4.93 -4.22
CA THR A 365 5.62 4.47 -2.86
C THR A 365 6.95 3.74 -2.77
N ARG A 366 7.30 2.92 -3.77
CA ARG A 366 8.58 2.21 -3.84
C ARG A 366 9.73 3.13 -4.23
N ASN A 367 9.57 3.89 -5.31
CA ASN A 367 10.62 4.77 -5.81
C ASN A 367 11.00 5.87 -4.81
N GLU A 368 10.04 6.50 -4.11
CA GLU A 368 10.34 7.55 -3.13
C GLU A 368 11.03 7.04 -1.85
N ARG A 369 10.99 5.71 -1.59
CA ARG A 369 11.66 5.05 -0.45
C ARG A 369 12.98 4.39 -0.84
N GLY A 370 13.29 4.32 -2.12
CA GLY A 370 14.50 3.72 -2.69
C GLY A 370 14.25 2.30 -3.18
N VAL A 371 14.52 2.09 -4.46
CA VAL A 371 14.52 0.78 -5.14
C VAL A 371 15.96 0.30 -5.25
N ASP A 372 16.19 -1.02 -5.15
CA ASP A 372 17.53 -1.60 -5.33
C ASP A 372 18.17 -1.14 -6.65
N PRO A 373 19.29 -0.40 -6.61
CA PRO A 373 19.91 0.18 -7.80
C PRO A 373 20.52 -0.87 -8.76
N ASN A 374 20.61 -2.13 -8.33
CA ASN A 374 21.21 -3.21 -9.14
C ASN A 374 20.18 -4.24 -9.61
N LEU A 375 18.89 -4.00 -9.38
CA LEU A 375 17.84 -4.97 -9.66
C LEU A 375 17.29 -4.89 -11.10
N GLN A 376 17.54 -3.80 -11.85
CA GLN A 376 16.84 -3.49 -13.12
C GLN A 376 16.97 -4.59 -14.16
N ARG A 377 18.17 -5.14 -14.38
CA ARG A 377 18.38 -6.24 -15.33
C ARG A 377 17.63 -7.51 -14.93
N LEU A 378 17.71 -7.87 -13.65
CA LEU A 378 17.04 -9.06 -13.13
C LEU A 378 15.51 -8.94 -13.23
N ALA A 379 14.98 -7.77 -12.89
CA ALA A 379 13.55 -7.50 -13.01
C ALA A 379 13.10 -7.48 -14.49
N SER A 380 13.90 -6.89 -15.40
CA SER A 380 13.63 -6.93 -16.83
C SER A 380 13.60 -8.36 -17.37
N ALA A 381 14.55 -9.22 -16.96
CA ALA A 381 14.58 -10.64 -17.33
C ALA A 381 13.33 -11.38 -16.81
N ARG A 382 12.96 -11.17 -15.56
CA ARG A 382 11.76 -11.77 -14.94
C ARG A 382 10.49 -11.36 -15.65
N LEU A 383 10.31 -10.07 -15.90
CA LEU A 383 9.18 -9.51 -16.65
C LEU A 383 9.10 -10.11 -18.05
N THR A 384 10.21 -10.09 -18.79
CA THR A 384 10.30 -10.62 -20.15
C THR A 384 9.90 -12.09 -20.20
N SER A 385 10.47 -12.92 -19.33
CA SER A 385 10.14 -14.34 -19.26
C SER A 385 8.66 -14.60 -19.00
N LEU A 386 8.06 -13.81 -18.10
CA LEU A 386 6.64 -13.93 -17.78
C LEU A 386 5.74 -13.43 -18.92
N ILE A 387 6.07 -12.30 -19.54
CA ILE A 387 5.30 -11.74 -20.66
C ILE A 387 5.33 -12.72 -21.84
N VAL A 388 6.51 -13.21 -22.24
CA VAL A 388 6.64 -14.18 -23.35
C VAL A 388 5.84 -15.45 -23.03
N ARG A 389 5.90 -15.95 -21.80
CA ARG A 389 5.14 -17.15 -21.39
C ARG A 389 3.62 -16.93 -21.45
N LEU A 390 3.12 -15.76 -21.04
CA LEU A 390 1.68 -15.51 -20.86
C LEU A 390 1.03 -14.78 -22.04
N ALA A 391 1.77 -13.94 -22.74
CA ALA A 391 1.29 -13.18 -23.88
C ALA A 391 1.82 -13.69 -25.23
N GLY A 392 2.77 -14.62 -25.19
CA GLY A 392 3.48 -15.04 -26.40
C GLY A 392 4.49 -13.99 -26.87
N GLY A 393 4.81 -14.03 -28.15
CA GLY A 393 5.78 -13.12 -28.76
C GLY A 393 7.23 -13.58 -28.58
N THR A 394 8.14 -12.73 -29.01
CA THR A 394 9.59 -12.97 -28.98
C THR A 394 10.28 -11.75 -28.39
N ALA A 395 11.07 -11.97 -27.33
CA ALA A 395 11.91 -10.92 -26.77
C ALA A 395 13.16 -10.73 -27.64
N HIS A 396 13.56 -9.48 -27.85
CA HIS A 396 14.86 -9.20 -28.44
C HIS A 396 15.98 -9.74 -27.54
N PRO A 397 17.05 -10.31 -28.09
CA PRO A 397 18.18 -10.79 -27.31
C PRO A 397 19.00 -9.64 -26.69
N GLY A 398 18.91 -8.43 -27.25
CA GLY A 398 19.51 -7.22 -26.74
C GLY A 398 18.68 -6.57 -25.63
N ILE A 399 19.30 -5.61 -24.96
CA ILE A 399 18.67 -4.69 -24.01
C ILE A 399 19.36 -3.32 -24.12
N SER A 400 18.61 -2.26 -24.34
CA SER A 400 19.13 -0.91 -24.23
C SER A 400 19.27 -0.54 -22.76
N GLU A 401 20.46 -0.06 -22.35
CA GLU A 401 20.74 0.26 -20.95
C GLU A 401 21.65 1.49 -20.84
N THR A 402 21.37 2.33 -19.85
CA THR A 402 22.24 3.42 -19.39
C THR A 402 22.51 3.28 -17.90
N GLY A 403 23.67 3.79 -17.46
CA GLY A 403 24.14 3.64 -16.08
C GLY A 403 24.84 2.31 -15.85
N GLY A 404 25.09 1.98 -14.59
CA GLY A 404 25.81 0.77 -14.18
C GLY A 404 25.55 0.41 -12.73
N ASP A 405 26.18 -0.64 -12.25
CA ASP A 405 26.02 -1.11 -10.89
C ASP A 405 26.54 -0.09 -9.86
N ILE A 406 25.76 0.09 -8.82
CA ILE A 406 26.07 1.00 -7.70
C ILE A 406 26.54 0.17 -6.51
N VAL A 407 27.75 0.46 -6.05
CA VAL A 407 28.31 -0.13 -4.82
C VAL A 407 28.01 0.80 -3.66
N ARG A 408 27.46 0.23 -2.58
CA ARG A 408 27.20 0.98 -1.36
C ARG A 408 28.53 1.28 -0.66
N PRO A 409 28.71 2.47 -0.04
CA PRO A 409 29.88 2.75 0.78
C PRO A 409 29.89 1.80 2.00
N ALA A 410 31.09 1.39 2.39
CA ALA A 410 31.27 0.61 3.59
C ALA A 410 31.08 1.49 4.83
N VAL A 411 30.61 0.88 5.93
CA VAL A 411 30.39 1.52 7.22
C VAL A 411 31.36 0.90 8.23
N ALA A 412 32.13 1.76 8.90
CA ALA A 412 33.01 1.32 9.98
C ALA A 412 32.17 0.92 11.20
N PHE A 413 32.44 -0.27 11.78
CA PHE A 413 31.62 -0.86 12.83
C PHE A 413 32.45 -1.40 13.98
N ARG A 414 32.04 -1.10 15.20
CA ARG A 414 32.61 -1.60 16.46
C ARG A 414 31.63 -2.59 17.10
N PRO A 415 31.95 -3.90 17.19
CA PRO A 415 31.08 -4.88 17.86
C PRO A 415 30.67 -4.48 19.28
N SER A 416 31.60 -3.87 20.04
CA SER A 416 31.31 -3.38 21.40
C SER A 416 30.26 -2.26 21.47
N ARG A 417 29.95 -1.60 20.32
CA ARG A 417 28.94 -0.56 20.27
C ARG A 417 27.54 -1.11 20.47
N VAL A 418 27.33 -2.38 20.12
CA VAL A 418 26.03 -3.07 20.30
C VAL A 418 25.67 -3.09 21.78
N GLU A 419 26.53 -3.60 22.64
CA GLU A 419 26.27 -3.63 24.08
C GLU A 419 26.11 -2.23 24.67
N ALA A 420 26.93 -1.28 24.23
CA ALA A 420 26.85 0.11 24.71
C ALA A 420 25.53 0.83 24.39
N LEU A 421 24.91 0.52 23.25
CA LEU A 421 23.63 1.14 22.83
C LEU A 421 22.41 0.32 23.24
N MET A 422 22.48 -1.00 23.09
CA MET A 422 21.34 -1.90 23.31
C MET A 422 21.19 -2.31 24.79
N GLY A 423 22.28 -2.22 25.58
CA GLY A 423 22.28 -2.57 27.00
C GLY A 423 22.36 -4.06 27.27
N PHE A 424 22.64 -4.89 26.26
CA PHE A 424 22.92 -6.34 26.42
C PHE A 424 24.04 -6.77 25.46
N PRO A 425 24.89 -7.76 25.88
CA PRO A 425 25.97 -8.23 25.05
C PRO A 425 25.46 -9.18 23.95
N VAL A 426 26.05 -9.06 22.76
CA VAL A 426 25.91 -10.04 21.67
C VAL A 426 27.29 -10.48 21.26
N ASP A 427 27.52 -11.78 21.11
CA ASP A 427 28.80 -12.33 20.69
C ASP A 427 29.18 -11.82 19.27
N ASP A 428 30.47 -11.52 19.08
CA ASP A 428 31.00 -11.01 17.79
C ASP A 428 30.72 -11.95 16.62
N GLU A 429 30.79 -13.28 16.82
CA GLU A 429 30.46 -14.25 15.78
C GLU A 429 28.97 -14.19 15.40
N ALA A 430 28.08 -14.05 16.39
CA ALA A 430 26.66 -13.89 16.19
C ALA A 430 26.34 -12.57 15.45
N GLN A 431 26.97 -11.45 15.86
CA GLN A 431 26.83 -10.16 15.17
C GLN A 431 27.22 -10.27 13.69
N ARG A 432 28.39 -10.89 13.41
CA ARG A 432 28.87 -11.15 12.05
C ARG A 432 27.90 -12.02 11.28
N GLY A 433 27.37 -13.07 11.93
CA GLY A 433 26.37 -13.98 11.35
C GLY A 433 25.10 -13.25 10.93
N TYR A 434 24.55 -12.39 11.79
CA TYR A 434 23.35 -11.58 11.49
C TYR A 434 23.58 -10.64 10.32
N LEU A 435 24.65 -9.86 10.33
CA LEU A 435 24.96 -8.93 9.25
C LEU A 435 25.19 -9.66 7.91
N THR A 436 25.88 -10.81 7.95
CA THR A 436 26.08 -11.62 6.73
C THR A 436 24.77 -12.22 6.21
N ALA A 437 23.89 -12.69 7.10
CA ALA A 437 22.56 -13.22 6.72
C ALA A 437 21.67 -12.16 6.05
N LEU A 438 21.84 -10.88 6.41
CA LEU A 438 21.18 -9.75 5.74
C LEU A 438 21.83 -9.37 4.40
N GLY A 439 22.90 -10.04 3.99
CA GLY A 439 23.62 -9.77 2.74
C GLY A 439 24.74 -8.74 2.85
N CYS A 440 25.11 -8.31 4.06
CA CYS A 440 26.27 -7.44 4.25
C CYS A 440 27.59 -8.20 4.04
N VAL A 441 28.58 -7.52 3.46
CA VAL A 441 29.94 -8.02 3.37
C VAL A 441 30.74 -7.48 4.55
N VAL A 442 31.10 -8.36 5.49
CA VAL A 442 31.81 -8.00 6.73
C VAL A 442 33.29 -8.37 6.61
N ARG A 443 34.18 -7.39 6.67
CA ARG A 443 35.64 -7.55 6.63
C ARG A 443 36.28 -7.00 7.92
N ALA A 444 37.45 -7.51 8.29
CA ALA A 444 38.26 -6.83 9.27
C ALA A 444 38.73 -5.48 8.71
N ALA A 445 38.65 -4.42 9.50
CA ALA A 445 39.14 -3.10 9.15
C ALA A 445 40.43 -2.78 9.91
N ASP A 446 41.38 -2.10 9.28
CA ASP A 446 42.46 -1.44 9.96
C ASP A 446 42.09 0.00 10.36
N GLU A 447 42.85 0.62 11.26
CA GLU A 447 42.60 1.99 11.73
C GLU A 447 42.62 3.01 10.59
N ALA A 448 43.46 2.85 9.60
CA ALA A 448 43.60 3.78 8.48
C ALA A 448 42.41 3.66 7.51
N GLU A 449 41.85 2.48 7.33
CA GLU A 449 40.64 2.23 6.53
C GLU A 449 39.42 2.82 7.23
N ALA A 450 39.26 2.57 8.52
CA ALA A 450 38.16 3.10 9.32
C ALA A 450 38.11 4.64 9.30
N VAL A 451 39.25 5.29 9.45
CA VAL A 451 39.34 6.77 9.39
C VAL A 451 39.01 7.30 7.99
N ARG A 452 39.44 6.62 6.91
CA ARG A 452 39.12 7.04 5.53
C ARG A 452 37.64 6.94 5.22
N GLU A 453 36.96 5.98 5.80
CA GLU A 453 35.51 5.78 5.68
C GLU A 453 34.70 6.69 6.62
N GLY A 454 35.37 7.59 7.34
CA GLY A 454 34.74 8.53 8.26
C GLY A 454 34.29 7.92 9.60
N GLY A 455 34.74 6.68 9.86
CA GLY A 455 34.43 5.97 11.08
C GLY A 455 35.44 6.20 12.22
N PRO A 456 35.19 5.65 13.41
CA PRO A 456 36.11 5.74 14.53
C PRO A 456 37.37 4.89 14.31
N ALA A 457 38.54 5.41 14.72
CA ALA A 457 39.83 4.74 14.57
C ALA A 457 39.91 3.38 15.27
N THR A 458 38.96 3.06 16.14
CA THR A 458 38.87 1.77 16.88
C THR A 458 37.85 0.81 16.23
N ALA A 459 37.37 1.07 15.02
CA ALA A 459 36.47 0.16 14.34
C ALA A 459 37.17 -1.17 14.06
N ALA A 460 36.51 -2.28 14.39
CA ALA A 460 37.06 -3.61 14.18
C ALA A 460 36.63 -4.21 12.82
N TRP A 461 35.53 -3.71 12.22
CA TRP A 461 35.01 -4.19 10.94
C TRP A 461 34.67 -3.05 9.99
N SER A 462 34.87 -3.33 8.69
CA SER A 462 34.33 -2.56 7.57
C SER A 462 33.18 -3.38 7.00
N VAL A 463 31.97 -2.83 7.06
CA VAL A 463 30.72 -3.51 6.68
C VAL A 463 30.11 -2.85 5.46
N THR A 464 30.10 -3.54 4.34
CA THR A 464 29.43 -3.05 3.12
C THR A 464 28.00 -3.55 3.08
N PRO A 465 26.99 -2.67 3.17
CA PRO A 465 25.59 -3.05 3.05
C PRO A 465 25.26 -3.56 1.64
N PRO A 466 24.27 -4.45 1.48
CA PRO A 466 23.78 -4.83 0.17
C PRO A 466 23.09 -3.65 -0.55
N SER A 467 22.99 -3.71 -1.87
CA SER A 467 22.48 -2.60 -2.70
C SER A 467 21.05 -2.17 -2.34
N TRP A 468 20.22 -3.10 -1.89
CA TRP A 468 18.81 -2.84 -1.54
C TRP A 468 18.60 -2.16 -0.18
N ARG A 469 19.63 -2.05 0.67
CA ARG A 469 19.53 -1.41 1.99
C ARG A 469 19.99 0.05 1.93
N TYR A 470 19.08 0.93 1.48
CA TYR A 470 19.32 2.37 1.42
C TYR A 470 19.47 3.04 2.78
N ASP A 471 18.86 2.47 3.79
CA ASP A 471 18.80 2.95 5.15
C ASP A 471 20.11 2.79 5.92
N ILE A 472 20.95 1.82 5.57
CA ILE A 472 22.22 1.58 6.26
C ILE A 472 23.28 2.55 5.75
N GLY A 473 23.65 3.53 6.57
CA GLY A 473 24.64 4.56 6.24
C GLY A 473 25.59 4.91 7.37
N ILE A 474 25.27 4.59 8.62
CA ILE A 474 26.06 4.86 9.80
C ILE A 474 26.17 3.63 10.71
N GLU A 475 27.05 3.69 11.72
CA GLU A 475 27.31 2.58 12.65
C GLU A 475 26.04 2.16 13.41
N GLU A 476 25.22 3.12 13.82
CA GLU A 476 23.99 2.90 14.57
C GLU A 476 22.94 2.09 13.78
N ASP A 477 22.90 2.24 12.46
CA ASP A 477 22.03 1.44 11.61
C ASP A 477 22.42 -0.06 11.67
N LEU A 478 23.73 -0.36 11.73
CA LEU A 478 24.22 -1.73 11.87
C LEU A 478 23.95 -2.28 13.27
N VAL A 479 23.99 -1.45 14.31
CA VAL A 479 23.60 -1.83 15.68
C VAL A 479 22.12 -2.21 15.71
N GLU A 480 21.25 -1.45 15.06
CA GLU A 480 19.82 -1.76 14.91
C GLU A 480 19.63 -3.13 14.26
N GLU A 481 20.34 -3.40 13.15
CA GLU A 481 20.25 -4.67 12.44
C GLU A 481 20.63 -5.87 13.33
N VAL A 482 21.69 -5.74 14.12
CA VAL A 482 22.06 -6.76 15.11
C VAL A 482 20.99 -6.92 16.17
N GLY A 483 20.48 -5.80 16.72
CA GLY A 483 19.49 -5.80 17.81
C GLY A 483 18.18 -6.47 17.40
N ARG A 484 17.62 -6.12 16.23
CA ARG A 484 16.34 -6.67 15.76
C ARG A 484 16.43 -8.17 15.39
N LEU A 485 17.59 -8.63 14.86
CA LEU A 485 17.79 -10.05 14.57
C LEU A 485 18.09 -10.87 15.83
N HIS A 486 18.86 -10.32 16.76
CA HIS A 486 19.10 -10.96 18.06
C HIS A 486 17.79 -11.09 18.85
N GLY A 487 17.02 -10.01 18.93
CA GLY A 487 15.72 -9.91 19.60
C GLY A 487 15.74 -8.94 20.77
N TYR A 488 14.81 -8.00 20.78
CA TYR A 488 14.67 -7.01 21.86
C TYR A 488 14.13 -7.61 23.18
N GLU A 489 13.62 -8.83 23.16
CA GLU A 489 13.22 -9.58 24.35
C GLU A 489 14.40 -9.87 25.30
N HIS A 490 15.63 -9.76 24.81
CA HIS A 490 16.84 -9.89 25.65
C HIS A 490 17.18 -8.64 26.45
N VAL A 491 16.47 -7.50 26.19
CA VAL A 491 16.65 -6.28 26.98
C VAL A 491 16.11 -6.49 28.39
N GLY A 492 16.98 -6.46 29.40
CA GLY A 492 16.62 -6.60 30.81
C GLY A 492 15.82 -5.42 31.31
N ILE A 493 14.83 -5.68 32.15
CA ILE A 493 14.11 -4.63 32.87
C ILE A 493 14.99 -4.16 34.04
N SER A 494 15.42 -2.89 34.03
CA SER A 494 16.06 -2.26 35.16
C SER A 494 15.20 -1.16 35.72
N VAL A 495 15.00 -1.21 37.05
CA VAL A 495 14.30 -0.13 37.76
C VAL A 495 15.38 0.73 38.42
N PRO A 496 15.57 2.00 38.00
CA PRO A 496 16.53 2.86 38.65
C PRO A 496 16.12 3.07 40.11
N PRO A 497 17.07 3.06 41.07
CA PRO A 497 16.77 3.41 42.45
C PRO A 497 16.31 4.87 42.49
N MET A 498 15.06 5.09 42.81
CA MET A 498 14.47 6.42 42.93
C MET A 498 14.07 6.68 44.36
N LEU A 499 14.44 7.86 44.88
CA LEU A 499 13.81 8.36 46.11
C LEU A 499 12.35 8.70 45.74
N PHE A 500 11.39 7.96 46.30
CA PHE A 500 9.98 8.28 46.12
C PHE A 500 9.67 9.58 46.90
N VAL A 501 9.61 10.68 46.18
CA VAL A 501 9.03 11.91 46.69
C VAL A 501 7.59 11.94 46.20
N PRO A 502 6.59 11.74 47.09
CA PRO A 502 5.22 11.80 46.65
C PRO A 502 4.95 13.18 46.03
N PRO A 503 4.36 13.26 44.85
CA PRO A 503 4.03 14.55 44.25
C PRO A 503 3.05 15.27 45.16
N LEU A 504 3.30 16.55 45.41
CA LEU A 504 2.31 17.44 46.02
C LEU A 504 1.17 17.60 45.01
N THR A 505 0.18 16.72 45.12
CA THR A 505 -1.04 16.81 44.29
C THR A 505 -1.99 17.79 44.94
N ASP A 506 -2.22 18.91 44.26
CA ASP A 506 -3.36 19.77 44.59
C ASP A 506 -4.66 19.04 44.22
N PRO A 507 -5.49 18.65 45.16
CA PRO A 507 -6.72 17.93 44.88
C PRO A 507 -7.85 18.80 44.29
N THR A 508 -7.66 20.13 44.24
CA THR A 508 -8.69 21.12 43.90
C THR A 508 -9.34 20.82 42.53
N HIS A 509 -8.56 20.61 41.50
CA HIS A 509 -9.08 20.29 40.16
C HIS A 509 -9.88 19.00 40.12
N ARG A 510 -9.42 17.97 40.84
CA ARG A 510 -10.14 16.69 40.90
C ARG A 510 -11.44 16.84 41.66
N GLN A 511 -11.42 17.56 42.78
CA GLN A 511 -12.62 17.82 43.60
C GLN A 511 -13.64 18.66 42.82
N LEU A 512 -13.20 19.69 42.11
CA LEU A 512 -14.02 20.53 41.24
C LEU A 512 -14.74 19.70 40.17
N ARG A 513 -14.01 18.87 39.43
CA ARG A 513 -14.58 17.98 38.40
C ARG A 513 -15.56 16.98 38.99
N GLN A 514 -15.25 16.38 40.14
CA GLN A 514 -16.13 15.45 40.82
C GLN A 514 -17.42 16.14 41.33
N SER A 515 -17.32 17.36 41.86
CA SER A 515 -18.46 18.13 42.29
C SER A 515 -19.39 18.49 41.15
N LEU A 516 -18.83 18.94 40.00
CA LEU A 516 -19.62 19.25 38.82
C LEU A 516 -20.30 18.00 38.24
N ALA A 517 -19.61 16.87 38.20
CA ALA A 517 -20.20 15.61 37.78
C ALA A 517 -21.32 15.14 38.73
N ALA A 518 -21.14 15.29 40.06
CA ALA A 518 -22.17 14.98 41.07
C ALA A 518 -23.40 15.89 40.95
N LEU A 519 -23.23 17.12 40.48
CA LEU A 519 -24.34 18.05 40.17
C LEU A 519 -25.06 17.71 38.84
N GLY A 520 -24.61 16.67 38.12
CA GLY A 520 -25.23 16.17 36.89
C GLY A 520 -24.73 16.81 35.60
N LEU A 521 -23.56 17.47 35.62
CA LEU A 521 -22.91 17.96 34.41
C LEU A 521 -21.96 16.88 33.86
N GLN A 522 -21.79 16.90 32.54
CA GLN A 522 -20.81 16.04 31.82
C GLN A 522 -19.57 16.86 31.48
N GLU A 523 -18.41 16.31 31.82
CA GLU A 523 -17.13 16.89 31.40
C GLU A 523 -16.93 16.70 29.91
N MET A 524 -16.42 17.74 29.25
CA MET A 524 -15.90 17.67 27.90
C MET A 524 -14.51 18.30 27.85
N ILE A 525 -13.75 17.90 26.84
CA ILE A 525 -12.44 18.46 26.55
C ILE A 525 -12.47 18.87 25.08
N SER A 526 -12.18 20.15 24.82
CA SER A 526 -12.03 20.66 23.46
C SER A 526 -10.59 21.05 23.16
N TYR A 527 -10.27 21.18 21.87
CA TYR A 527 -8.94 21.59 21.46
C TYR A 527 -8.62 23.02 21.91
N VAL A 528 -7.36 23.26 22.27
CA VAL A 528 -6.88 24.61 22.65
C VAL A 528 -6.79 25.57 21.45
N TYR A 529 -6.79 25.08 20.24
CA TYR A 529 -6.79 25.87 19.02
C TYR A 529 -8.19 25.92 18.38
N THR A 530 -8.49 27.06 17.76
CA THR A 530 -9.78 27.37 17.12
C THR A 530 -9.53 28.31 15.92
N GLY A 531 -10.57 28.73 15.23
CA GLY A 531 -10.53 29.77 14.21
C GLY A 531 -10.95 31.13 14.73
N GLU A 532 -10.56 32.19 14.06
CA GLU A 532 -10.98 33.56 14.39
C GLU A 532 -12.49 33.76 14.20
N ALA A 533 -13.05 33.10 13.21
CA ALA A 533 -14.49 33.13 12.92
C ALA A 533 -15.31 32.56 14.09
N GLU A 534 -14.84 31.49 14.71
CA GLU A 534 -15.48 30.85 15.87
C GLU A 534 -15.40 31.74 17.11
N LEU A 535 -14.26 32.40 17.35
CA LEU A 535 -14.12 33.39 18.43
C LEU A 535 -15.08 34.57 18.22
N ALA A 536 -15.16 35.09 17.03
CA ALA A 536 -16.06 36.20 16.69
C ALA A 536 -17.54 35.80 16.82
N ALA A 537 -17.91 34.62 16.34
CA ALA A 537 -19.26 34.07 16.44
C ALA A 537 -19.69 33.86 17.89
N ALA A 538 -18.77 33.40 18.74
CA ALA A 538 -19.01 33.25 20.18
C ALA A 538 -18.98 34.59 20.95
N ARG A 539 -18.63 35.72 20.31
CA ARG A 539 -18.51 37.06 20.89
C ARG A 539 -17.53 37.11 22.07
N VAL A 540 -16.43 36.35 21.95
CA VAL A 540 -15.34 36.32 22.93
C VAL A 540 -14.16 37.18 22.46
N PRO A 541 -13.18 37.48 23.35
CA PRO A 541 -12.02 38.29 22.96
C PRO A 541 -11.32 37.72 21.71
N ALA A 542 -10.74 38.61 20.89
CA ALA A 542 -9.94 38.21 19.74
C ALA A 542 -8.69 37.43 20.17
N ALA A 543 -8.13 36.65 19.27
CA ALA A 543 -6.95 35.84 19.55
C ALA A 543 -5.71 36.67 19.82
N HIS A 544 -4.94 36.30 20.83
CA HIS A 544 -3.62 36.86 21.15
C HIS A 544 -2.49 36.06 20.53
N VAL A 545 -2.68 34.75 20.31
CA VAL A 545 -1.66 33.84 19.81
C VAL A 545 -2.13 33.17 18.52
N ARG A 546 -1.31 33.28 17.47
CA ARG A 546 -1.49 32.61 16.18
C ARG A 546 -0.49 31.47 16.01
N LEU A 547 -0.94 30.39 15.40
CA LEU A 547 -0.06 29.27 15.03
C LEU A 547 0.72 29.63 13.76
N ALA A 548 2.03 29.34 13.76
CA ALA A 548 2.90 29.58 12.59
C ALA A 548 2.56 28.64 11.41
N SER A 549 2.14 27.41 11.70
CA SER A 549 1.78 26.39 10.70
C SER A 549 0.48 25.70 11.10
N PRO A 550 -0.68 26.33 10.90
CA PRO A 550 -1.97 25.76 11.29
C PRO A 550 -2.37 24.62 10.36
N GLN A 551 -3.07 23.63 10.89
CA GLN A 551 -3.65 22.52 10.09
C GLN A 551 -4.80 22.97 9.19
N GLY A 552 -5.43 24.10 9.51
CA GLY A 552 -6.54 24.69 8.77
C GLY A 552 -6.87 26.08 9.32
N ILE A 553 -7.70 26.83 8.61
CA ILE A 553 -8.10 28.18 9.03
C ILE A 553 -8.95 28.12 10.32
N ASP A 554 -9.70 27.06 10.51
CA ASP A 554 -10.50 26.75 11.70
C ASP A 554 -9.67 26.34 12.93
N LYS A 555 -8.35 26.22 12.78
CA LYS A 555 -7.38 25.82 13.80
C LYS A 555 -6.15 26.71 13.81
N SER A 556 -6.34 27.98 13.50
CA SER A 556 -5.24 28.91 13.22
C SER A 556 -4.79 29.73 14.44
N VAL A 557 -5.55 29.74 15.52
CA VAL A 557 -5.31 30.55 16.72
C VAL A 557 -5.55 29.77 18.01
N LEU A 558 -4.95 30.20 19.12
CA LEU A 558 -5.29 29.67 20.44
C LEU A 558 -6.57 30.31 20.97
N ARG A 559 -7.39 29.52 21.65
CA ARG A 559 -8.69 29.93 22.18
C ARG A 559 -8.52 30.95 23.33
N THR A 560 -9.32 31.98 23.31
CA THR A 560 -9.40 33.00 24.36
C THR A 560 -10.53 32.74 25.36
N SER A 561 -11.35 31.71 25.09
CA SER A 561 -12.47 31.29 25.93
C SER A 561 -12.80 29.81 25.66
N LEU A 562 -13.43 29.15 26.60
CA LEU A 562 -13.99 27.79 26.45
C LEU A 562 -15.34 27.79 25.71
N LEU A 563 -15.99 28.94 25.54
CA LEU A 563 -17.31 29.04 24.92
C LEU A 563 -17.40 28.50 23.50
N PRO A 564 -16.44 28.78 22.60
CA PRO A 564 -16.51 28.22 21.22
C PRO A 564 -16.60 26.69 21.20
N GLY A 565 -15.79 26.00 22.01
CA GLY A 565 -15.81 24.54 22.14
C GLY A 565 -17.14 24.01 22.70
N LEU A 566 -17.65 24.63 23.76
CA LEU A 566 -18.94 24.30 24.39
C LEU A 566 -20.11 24.50 23.41
N ILE A 567 -20.12 25.60 22.65
CA ILE A 567 -21.14 25.90 21.65
C ILE A 567 -21.08 24.89 20.50
N ALA A 568 -19.89 24.54 20.04
CA ALA A 568 -19.69 23.54 18.99
C ALA A 568 -20.22 22.17 19.44
N ALA A 569 -19.88 21.75 20.66
CA ALA A 569 -20.42 20.51 21.25
C ALA A 569 -21.95 20.52 21.35
N ALA A 570 -22.55 21.64 21.80
CA ALA A 570 -24.00 21.78 21.84
C ALA A 570 -24.64 21.76 20.45
N SER A 571 -23.96 22.30 19.46
CA SER A 571 -24.41 22.26 18.06
C SER A 571 -24.40 20.85 17.48
N LEU A 572 -23.37 20.04 17.76
CA LEU A 572 -23.30 18.62 17.36
C LEU A 572 -24.39 17.78 18.01
N ASN A 573 -24.77 18.12 19.25
CA ASN A 573 -25.76 17.38 20.05
C ASN A 573 -27.17 17.98 19.96
N ARG A 574 -27.59 18.55 18.83
CA ARG A 574 -28.89 19.22 18.64
C ARG A 574 -30.10 18.34 18.98
N GLN A 575 -29.97 17.04 18.78
CA GLN A 575 -31.02 16.05 19.03
C GLN A 575 -31.22 15.76 20.52
N ALA A 576 -30.27 16.09 21.40
CA ALA A 576 -30.40 15.87 22.82
C ALA A 576 -31.47 16.78 23.40
N ARG A 577 -32.42 16.19 24.15
CA ARG A 577 -33.52 16.91 24.79
C ARG A 577 -33.02 17.87 25.90
N SER A 578 -31.93 17.49 26.58
CA SER A 578 -31.27 18.28 27.61
C SER A 578 -29.76 18.09 27.48
N LEU A 579 -28.98 19.12 27.77
CA LEU A 579 -27.53 19.11 27.73
C LEU A 579 -26.98 19.95 28.88
N ALA A 580 -26.08 19.39 29.66
CA ALA A 580 -25.37 20.08 30.73
C ALA A 580 -23.89 19.70 30.65
N LEU A 581 -23.07 20.60 30.12
CA LEU A 581 -21.66 20.39 29.87
C LEU A 581 -20.82 21.30 30.73
N PHE A 582 -19.61 20.83 31.08
CA PHE A 582 -18.57 21.68 31.63
C PHE A 582 -17.19 21.33 31.01
N GLU A 583 -16.31 22.29 31.01
CA GLU A 583 -14.90 22.14 30.65
C GLU A 583 -14.05 22.94 31.64
N VAL A 584 -13.02 22.31 32.22
CA VAL A 584 -11.95 22.98 32.96
C VAL A 584 -10.72 22.96 32.06
N GLY A 585 -10.27 24.11 31.62
CA GLY A 585 -9.18 24.15 30.63
C GLY A 585 -8.55 25.53 30.48
N HIS A 586 -7.39 25.52 29.81
CA HIS A 586 -6.60 26.74 29.58
C HIS A 586 -7.19 27.59 28.47
N VAL A 587 -7.13 28.89 28.67
CA VAL A 587 -7.44 29.95 27.70
C VAL A 587 -6.22 30.88 27.59
N PHE A 588 -6.01 31.44 26.41
CA PHE A 588 -4.81 32.18 26.04
C PHE A 588 -5.17 33.62 25.73
N LEU A 589 -5.17 34.44 26.78
CA LEU A 589 -5.30 35.91 26.71
C LEU A 589 -3.92 36.55 26.57
N ALA A 590 -3.68 37.69 27.20
CA ALA A 590 -2.32 38.25 27.32
C ALA A 590 -1.40 37.31 28.12
N GLU A 591 -1.98 36.57 29.06
CA GLU A 591 -1.37 35.51 29.83
C GLU A 591 -2.26 34.24 29.71
N GLU A 592 -1.69 33.10 30.02
CA GLU A 592 -2.42 31.83 30.08
C GLU A 592 -3.19 31.73 31.41
N HIS A 593 -4.48 31.44 31.33
CA HIS A 593 -5.35 31.25 32.48
C HIS A 593 -6.12 29.96 32.39
N GLU A 594 -6.42 29.38 33.53
CA GLU A 594 -7.33 28.24 33.60
C GLU A 594 -8.75 28.75 33.93
N HIS A 595 -9.70 28.33 33.09
CA HIS A 595 -11.12 28.72 33.26
C HIS A 595 -12.00 27.49 33.41
N LEU A 596 -13.10 27.68 34.12
CA LEU A 596 -14.27 26.79 34.13
C LEU A 596 -15.30 27.35 33.16
N GLY A 597 -15.71 26.57 32.17
CA GLY A 597 -16.83 26.88 31.28
C GLY A 597 -18.02 25.97 31.56
N LEU A 598 -19.22 26.52 31.53
CA LEU A 598 -20.47 25.77 31.68
C LEU A 598 -21.41 26.08 30.53
N LEU A 599 -22.12 25.04 30.04
CA LEU A 599 -23.21 25.18 29.07
C LEU A 599 -24.37 24.28 29.49
N VAL A 600 -25.53 24.88 29.68
CA VAL A 600 -26.78 24.15 29.96
C VAL A 600 -27.83 24.51 28.91
N ARG A 601 -28.57 23.50 28.44
CA ARG A 601 -29.62 23.63 27.44
C ARG A 601 -30.76 22.66 27.74
N GLY A 602 -32.00 23.10 27.51
CA GLY A 602 -33.22 22.31 27.74
C GLY A 602 -33.56 22.18 29.21
N PRO A 603 -34.54 21.37 29.58
CA PRO A 603 -34.97 21.20 30.96
C PRO A 603 -33.96 20.38 31.78
N ARG A 604 -33.85 20.67 33.09
CA ARG A 604 -33.13 19.78 34.01
C ARG A 604 -33.90 18.45 34.09
N LEU A 605 -33.27 17.37 33.60
CA LEU A 605 -33.88 16.05 33.69
C LEU A 605 -33.74 15.52 35.11
N ILE A 606 -34.85 15.42 35.81
CA ILE A 606 -34.94 14.73 37.10
C ILE A 606 -35.53 13.36 36.80
N SER A 607 -34.86 12.30 37.21
CA SER A 607 -35.39 10.94 37.08
C SER A 607 -36.63 10.77 37.93
N GLY A 608 -37.68 10.15 37.38
CA GLY A 608 -38.90 9.83 38.09
C GLY A 608 -40.13 10.60 37.61
N TRP A 609 -41.12 10.67 38.44
CA TRP A 609 -42.48 11.20 38.16
C TRP A 609 -42.61 12.73 38.27
N ARG A 610 -41.52 13.44 38.60
CA ARG A 610 -41.54 14.91 38.73
C ARG A 610 -41.46 15.57 37.36
N THR A 611 -42.17 16.70 37.22
CA THR A 611 -42.08 17.53 36.02
C THR A 611 -40.66 18.11 35.87
N PRO A 612 -40.01 18.01 34.71
CA PRO A 612 -38.71 18.61 34.48
C PRO A 612 -38.76 20.13 34.69
N THR A 613 -37.79 20.66 35.43
CA THR A 613 -37.68 22.11 35.66
C THR A 613 -36.87 22.72 34.51
N PRO A 614 -37.28 23.83 33.89
CA PRO A 614 -36.47 24.51 32.87
C PRO A 614 -35.14 25.00 33.46
N ASN A 615 -34.07 24.88 32.71
CA ASN A 615 -32.81 25.55 33.04
C ASN A 615 -32.94 27.04 32.70
N ASP A 616 -32.71 27.87 33.67
CA ASP A 616 -32.70 29.33 33.57
C ASP A 616 -31.43 29.92 34.22
N PHE A 617 -31.34 31.23 34.27
CA PHE A 617 -30.22 31.92 34.92
C PHE A 617 -30.05 31.48 36.39
N TYR A 618 -31.13 31.34 37.12
CA TYR A 618 -31.10 31.01 38.57
C TYR A 618 -30.67 29.56 38.81
N THR A 619 -31.11 28.64 37.98
CA THR A 619 -30.67 27.23 38.05
C THR A 619 -29.17 27.09 37.73
N THR A 620 -28.69 27.82 36.73
CA THR A 620 -27.25 27.84 36.37
C THR A 620 -26.40 28.53 37.44
N LYS A 621 -26.89 29.66 37.98
CA LYS A 621 -26.26 30.35 39.11
C LYS A 621 -26.19 29.44 40.34
N GLY A 622 -27.28 28.74 40.69
CA GLY A 622 -27.29 27.79 41.78
C GLY A 622 -26.31 26.62 41.64
N LEU A 623 -26.04 26.16 40.41
CA LEU A 623 -24.98 25.18 40.17
C LEU A 623 -23.58 25.72 40.54
N LEU A 624 -23.28 26.98 40.16
CA LEU A 624 -22.03 27.63 40.53
C LEU A 624 -21.90 27.93 42.01
N GLU A 625 -22.99 28.32 42.67
CA GLU A 625 -23.02 28.60 44.12
C GLU A 625 -22.90 27.31 44.96
N SER A 626 -23.11 26.13 44.34
CA SER A 626 -22.98 24.82 44.99
C SER A 626 -21.57 24.24 44.95
N LEU A 627 -20.66 24.85 44.21
CA LEU A 627 -19.25 24.50 44.11
C LEU A 627 -18.43 25.13 45.24
#